data_68b2b428244941daedbf0d06742881e2
#
_entry.id   68b2b428244941daedbf0d06742881e2
#
_cell.length_a   1.000
_cell.length_b   1.000
_cell.length_c   1.000
_cell.angle_alpha   90.00
_cell.angle_beta   90.00
_cell.angle_gamma   90.00
#
_symmetry.space_group_name_H-M   'P 1'
#
loop_
_entity.id
_entity.type
_entity.pdbx_description
1 polymer ?
#
loop_
_entity_poly.entity_id
_entity_poly.type
_entity_poly.pdbx_seq_one_letter_code
_entity_poly.pdbx_strand_id
1 'polypeptide(L)'
;MKRMFSVFLLITVWLLVTPFLQAQSHVDKVLKDEITSDLKENILSFWERYSVDSSGGFYGSLGRDGAPIADAPKGGVLNARILWTFSTAYRMYGDTAYRKLADRAQRYFIDYFIDSQYGGVYWLIKADGTP
;
A
#
# COMPACT_ATOMS: atom_id res chain seq x y z
N MET A 1 55.41 3.07 24.00
CA MET A 1 55.06 3.92 22.85
C MET A 1 54.10 3.23 21.86
N LYS A 2 54.34 2.01 21.37
CA LYS A 2 53.46 1.32 20.38
C LYS A 2 51.99 1.13 20.84
N ARG A 3 51.75 0.79 22.11
CA ARG A 3 50.39 0.60 22.65
C ARG A 3 49.57 1.89 22.75
N MET A 4 50.21 3.00 23.10
CA MET A 4 49.55 4.32 23.16
C MET A 4 49.16 4.82 21.75
N PHE A 5 50.01 4.58 20.76
CA PHE A 5 49.74 4.97 19.38
C PHE A 5 48.55 4.19 18.80
N SER A 6 48.41 2.91 19.14
CA SER A 6 47.30 2.05 18.71
C SER A 6 45.97 2.49 19.33
N VAL A 7 45.97 2.90 20.62
CA VAL A 7 44.75 3.38 21.29
C VAL A 7 44.33 4.74 20.72
N PHE A 8 45.29 5.63 20.45
CA PHE A 8 45.00 6.92 19.84
C PHE A 8 44.41 6.80 18.43
N LEU A 9 44.93 5.88 17.63
CA LEU A 9 44.43 5.58 16.29
C LEU A 9 43.01 5.04 16.34
N LEU A 10 42.68 4.18 17.29
CA LEU A 10 41.32 3.62 17.45
C LEU A 10 40.31 4.69 17.87
N ILE A 11 40.72 5.61 18.77
CA ILE A 11 39.86 6.73 19.21
C ILE A 11 39.59 7.70 18.05
N THR A 12 40.60 8.01 17.23
CA THR A 12 40.43 8.91 16.09
C THR A 12 39.52 8.30 15.02
N VAL A 13 39.67 7.00 14.73
CA VAL A 13 38.78 6.31 13.81
C VAL A 13 37.35 6.27 14.33
N TRP A 14 37.16 6.02 15.63
CA TRP A 14 35.84 6.00 16.25
C TRP A 14 35.14 7.38 16.19
N LEU A 15 35.87 8.46 16.44
CA LEU A 15 35.40 9.85 16.36
C LEU A 15 35.02 10.27 14.91
N LEU A 16 35.64 9.68 13.90
CA LEU A 16 35.32 9.97 12.49
C LEU A 16 34.14 9.14 11.98
N VAL A 17 33.93 7.94 12.49
CA VAL A 17 32.87 7.03 12.02
C VAL A 17 31.52 7.36 12.65
N THR A 18 31.47 7.80 13.91
CA THR A 18 30.23 8.08 14.63
C THR A 18 29.34 9.14 13.96
N PRO A 19 29.85 10.32 13.51
CA PRO A 19 29.01 11.31 12.85
C PRO A 19 28.47 10.83 11.49
N PHE A 20 29.21 9.97 10.79
CA PHE A 20 28.76 9.40 9.51
C PHE A 20 27.59 8.44 9.70
N LEU A 21 27.65 7.58 10.71
CA LEU A 21 26.54 6.67 11.05
C LEU A 21 25.29 7.42 11.51
N GLN A 22 25.46 8.52 12.25
CA GLN A 22 24.34 9.37 12.69
C GLN A 22 23.69 10.12 11.51
N ALA A 23 24.49 10.62 10.58
CA ALA A 23 23.99 11.27 9.37
C ALA A 23 23.16 10.29 8.51
N GLN A 24 23.64 9.06 8.33
CA GLN A 24 22.91 8.01 7.59
C GLN A 24 21.56 7.70 8.24
N SER A 25 21.52 7.49 9.56
CA SER A 25 20.30 7.18 10.29
C SER A 25 19.27 8.33 10.25
N HIS A 26 19.73 9.58 10.19
CA HIS A 26 18.87 10.75 10.05
C HIS A 26 18.23 10.81 8.66
N VAL A 27 19.01 10.59 7.60
CA VAL A 27 18.51 10.54 6.21
C VAL A 27 17.49 9.42 6.03
N ASP A 28 17.78 8.22 6.56
CA ASP A 28 16.86 7.08 6.48
C ASP A 28 15.54 7.36 7.18
N LYS A 29 15.58 8.06 8.33
CA LYS A 29 14.37 8.46 9.05
C LYS A 29 13.54 9.48 8.26
N VAL A 30 14.16 10.54 7.74
CA VAL A 30 13.47 11.56 6.94
C VAL A 30 12.82 10.94 5.72
N LEU A 31 13.56 10.12 4.97
CA LEU A 31 13.05 9.43 3.79
C LEU A 31 11.87 8.50 4.13
N LYS A 32 11.95 7.77 5.24
CA LYS A 32 10.86 6.91 5.71
C LYS A 32 9.61 7.72 6.06
N ASP A 33 9.77 8.86 6.72
CA ASP A 33 8.66 9.72 7.12
C ASP A 33 7.99 10.34 5.88
N GLU A 34 8.76 10.80 4.89
CA GLU A 34 8.26 11.32 3.62
C GLU A 34 7.51 10.25 2.82
N ILE A 35 8.06 9.05 2.65
CA ILE A 35 7.41 7.94 1.96
C ILE A 35 6.11 7.53 2.69
N THR A 36 6.13 7.52 4.02
CA THR A 36 4.94 7.16 4.80
C THR A 36 3.84 8.20 4.65
N SER A 37 4.18 9.48 4.66
CA SER A 37 3.26 10.59 4.45
C SER A 37 2.65 10.51 3.04
N ASP A 38 3.47 10.37 2.01
CA ASP A 38 3.01 10.26 0.62
C ASP A 38 2.09 9.04 0.41
N LEU A 39 2.46 7.89 0.97
CA LEU A 39 1.64 6.69 0.92
C LEU A 39 0.25 6.92 1.53
N LYS A 40 0.18 7.53 2.72
CA LYS A 40 -1.09 7.73 3.43
C LYS A 40 -1.94 8.85 2.83
N GLU A 41 -1.33 9.99 2.58
CA GLU A 41 -2.04 11.22 2.25
C GLU A 41 -2.38 11.31 0.76
N ASN A 42 -1.55 10.73 -0.10
CA ASN A 42 -1.76 10.75 -1.54
C ASN A 42 -2.28 9.41 -2.06
N ILE A 43 -1.56 8.31 -1.86
CA ILE A 43 -1.88 7.03 -2.51
C ILE A 43 -3.11 6.37 -1.86
N LEU A 44 -3.05 6.05 -0.56
CA LEU A 44 -4.16 5.34 0.10
C LEU A 44 -5.42 6.21 0.15
N SER A 45 -5.28 7.51 0.44
CA SER A 45 -6.41 8.43 0.47
C SER A 45 -7.08 8.61 -0.89
N PHE A 46 -6.31 8.58 -1.99
CA PHE A 46 -6.86 8.60 -3.34
C PHE A 46 -7.76 7.39 -3.59
N TRP A 47 -7.26 6.19 -3.31
CA TRP A 47 -8.04 4.96 -3.49
C TRP A 47 -9.28 4.92 -2.60
N GLU A 48 -9.18 5.36 -1.36
CA GLU A 48 -10.31 5.45 -0.44
C GLU A 48 -11.41 6.39 -0.93
N ARG A 49 -11.03 7.55 -1.47
CA ARG A 49 -11.98 8.60 -1.87
C ARG A 49 -12.62 8.36 -3.22
N TYR A 50 -11.84 7.88 -4.19
CA TYR A 50 -12.27 7.89 -5.59
C TYR A 50 -12.58 6.51 -6.15
N SER A 51 -12.04 5.44 -5.58
CA SER A 51 -12.20 4.10 -6.17
C SER A 51 -13.39 3.31 -5.64
N VAL A 52 -13.97 3.71 -4.50
CA VAL A 52 -15.09 2.98 -3.86
C VAL A 52 -16.37 3.15 -4.66
N ASP A 53 -16.92 2.04 -5.14
CA ASP A 53 -18.18 2.04 -5.87
C ASP A 53 -19.36 1.86 -4.91
N SER A 54 -20.34 2.78 -4.94
CA SER A 54 -21.53 2.71 -4.08
C SER A 54 -22.37 1.46 -4.33
N SER A 55 -22.35 0.93 -5.55
CA SER A 55 -23.07 -0.30 -5.92
C SER A 55 -22.41 -1.58 -5.39
N GLY A 56 -21.14 -1.52 -4.99
CA GLY A 56 -20.38 -2.65 -4.45
C GLY A 56 -18.94 -2.73 -5.00
N GLY A 57 -18.02 -3.19 -4.17
CA GLY A 57 -16.62 -3.30 -4.55
C GLY A 57 -15.98 -1.96 -4.87
N PHE A 58 -15.25 -1.91 -5.97
CA PHE A 58 -14.49 -0.75 -6.44
C PHE A 58 -14.73 -0.54 -7.94
N TYR A 59 -14.65 0.72 -8.38
CA TYR A 59 -14.77 1.03 -9.82
C TYR A 59 -13.66 0.35 -10.62
N GLY A 60 -14.02 -0.10 -11.81
CA GLY A 60 -13.08 -0.77 -12.73
C GLY A 60 -12.08 0.21 -13.35
N SER A 61 -12.46 1.47 -13.51
CA SER A 61 -11.63 2.53 -14.09
C SER A 61 -12.04 3.90 -13.58
N LEU A 62 -11.05 4.80 -13.50
CA LEU A 62 -11.24 6.23 -13.19
C LEU A 62 -10.67 7.06 -14.33
N GLY A 63 -11.30 8.18 -14.62
CA GLY A 63 -10.79 9.20 -15.51
C GLY A 63 -9.55 9.91 -14.95
N ARG A 64 -8.91 10.75 -15.75
CA ARG A 64 -7.74 11.55 -15.31
C ARG A 64 -8.07 12.56 -14.22
N ASP A 65 -9.31 12.97 -14.15
CA ASP A 65 -9.87 13.87 -13.14
C ASP A 65 -10.32 13.15 -11.86
N GLY A 66 -10.14 11.82 -11.79
CA GLY A 66 -10.60 10.98 -10.70
C GLY A 66 -12.08 10.60 -10.77
N ALA A 67 -12.81 11.05 -11.79
CA ALA A 67 -14.20 10.68 -11.96
C ALA A 67 -14.34 9.18 -12.33
N PRO A 68 -15.30 8.44 -11.73
CA PRO A 68 -15.49 7.04 -12.06
C PRO A 68 -16.11 6.87 -13.45
N ILE A 69 -15.61 5.87 -14.20
CA ILE A 69 -16.23 5.40 -15.44
C ILE A 69 -17.23 4.31 -15.07
N ALA A 70 -18.51 4.67 -15.03
CA ALA A 70 -19.56 3.89 -14.38
C ALA A 70 -19.78 2.49 -14.99
N ASP A 71 -19.59 2.35 -16.29
CA ASP A 71 -19.81 1.10 -17.05
C ASP A 71 -18.49 0.30 -17.31
N ALA A 72 -17.37 0.78 -16.76
CA ALA A 72 -16.10 0.09 -16.91
C ALA A 72 -16.11 -1.28 -16.21
N PRO A 73 -15.67 -2.35 -16.90
CA PRO A 73 -15.62 -3.68 -16.31
C PRO A 73 -14.63 -3.72 -15.13
N LYS A 74 -14.97 -4.49 -14.11
CA LYS A 74 -14.17 -4.65 -12.89
C LYS A 74 -13.20 -5.81 -13.04
N GLY A 75 -11.92 -5.58 -12.77
CA GLY A 75 -10.87 -6.58 -12.89
C GLY A 75 -10.62 -7.36 -11.61
N GLY A 76 -10.53 -8.70 -11.69
CA GLY A 76 -10.21 -9.56 -10.56
C GLY A 76 -8.84 -9.26 -9.96
N VAL A 77 -7.83 -9.04 -10.81
CA VAL A 77 -6.49 -8.67 -10.37
C VAL A 77 -6.47 -7.34 -9.61
N LEU A 78 -7.22 -6.34 -10.09
CA LEU A 78 -7.31 -5.04 -9.40
C LEU A 78 -7.93 -5.21 -8.01
N ASN A 79 -9.06 -5.92 -7.91
CA ASN A 79 -9.74 -6.15 -6.63
C ASN A 79 -8.90 -6.97 -5.64
N ALA A 80 -8.16 -7.99 -6.11
CA ALA A 80 -7.22 -8.74 -5.29
C ALA A 80 -6.07 -7.86 -4.77
N ARG A 81 -5.53 -6.96 -5.60
CA ARG A 81 -4.49 -5.99 -5.18
C ARG A 81 -5.02 -4.98 -4.17
N ILE A 82 -6.24 -4.48 -4.35
CA ILE A 82 -6.89 -3.58 -3.37
C ILE A 82 -7.03 -4.30 -2.03
N LEU A 83 -7.52 -5.54 -2.02
CA LEU A 83 -7.61 -6.36 -0.81
C LEU A 83 -6.25 -6.49 -0.11
N TRP A 84 -5.22 -6.85 -0.86
CA TRP A 84 -3.86 -6.99 -0.31
C TRP A 84 -3.31 -5.68 0.25
N THR A 85 -3.49 -4.57 -0.49
CA THR A 85 -2.99 -3.25 -0.11
C THR A 85 -3.62 -2.77 1.18
N PHE A 86 -4.95 -2.77 1.29
CA PHE A 86 -5.63 -2.29 2.48
C PHE A 86 -5.50 -3.24 3.68
N SER A 87 -5.40 -4.55 3.46
CA SER A 87 -5.06 -5.51 4.54
C SER A 87 -3.66 -5.23 5.10
N THR A 88 -2.69 -4.94 4.22
CA THR A 88 -1.32 -4.59 4.62
C THR A 88 -1.28 -3.24 5.33
N ALA A 89 -1.98 -2.22 4.82
CA ALA A 89 -2.07 -0.91 5.44
C ALA A 89 -2.70 -1.00 6.85
N TYR A 90 -3.78 -1.78 7.00
CA TYR A 90 -4.37 -2.02 8.32
C TYR A 90 -3.39 -2.69 9.28
N ARG A 91 -2.67 -3.72 8.84
CA ARG A 91 -1.67 -4.40 9.66
C ARG A 91 -0.54 -3.48 10.10
N MET A 92 -0.13 -2.54 9.24
CA MET A 92 0.98 -1.62 9.52
C MET A 92 0.57 -0.44 10.40
N TYR A 93 -0.64 0.10 10.19
CA TYR A 93 -1.05 1.38 10.77
C TYR A 93 -2.20 1.27 11.78
N GLY A 94 -2.91 0.13 11.84
CA GLY A 94 -4.01 -0.10 12.78
C GLY A 94 -5.29 0.69 12.48
N ASP A 95 -5.34 1.45 11.38
CA ASP A 95 -6.50 2.27 11.02
C ASP A 95 -7.67 1.40 10.55
N THR A 96 -8.78 1.51 11.26
CA THR A 96 -10.01 0.74 10.97
C THR A 96 -10.68 1.10 9.65
N ALA A 97 -10.39 2.27 9.07
CA ALA A 97 -10.84 2.62 7.72
C ALA A 97 -10.25 1.66 6.68
N TYR A 98 -8.94 1.38 6.78
CA TYR A 98 -8.29 0.40 5.90
C TYR A 98 -8.85 -1.01 6.05
N ARG A 99 -9.19 -1.41 7.27
CA ARG A 99 -9.86 -2.70 7.50
C ARG A 99 -11.20 -2.77 6.78
N LYS A 100 -12.03 -1.72 6.86
CA LYS A 100 -13.33 -1.68 6.19
C LYS A 100 -13.20 -1.80 4.67
N LEU A 101 -12.15 -1.19 4.08
CA LEU A 101 -11.86 -1.29 2.66
C LEU A 101 -11.38 -2.70 2.26
N ALA A 102 -10.54 -3.32 3.08
CA ALA A 102 -10.12 -4.70 2.89
C ALA A 102 -11.31 -5.67 2.98
N ASP A 103 -12.15 -5.54 4.02
CA ASP A 103 -13.36 -6.36 4.19
C ASP A 103 -14.34 -6.18 3.02
N ARG A 104 -14.44 -4.96 2.46
CA ARG A 104 -15.23 -4.65 1.27
C ARG A 104 -14.69 -5.38 0.05
N ALA A 105 -13.38 -5.28 -0.19
CA ALA A 105 -12.73 -5.96 -1.31
C ALA A 105 -12.88 -7.47 -1.22
N GLN A 106 -12.68 -8.05 -0.03
CA GLN A 106 -12.81 -9.49 0.19
C GLN A 106 -14.23 -9.99 -0.09
N ARG A 107 -15.24 -9.34 0.47
CA ARG A 107 -16.63 -9.74 0.26
C ARG A 107 -17.00 -9.68 -1.22
N TYR A 108 -16.70 -8.54 -1.87
CA TYR A 108 -16.99 -8.36 -3.28
C TYR A 108 -16.26 -9.39 -4.15
N PHE A 109 -15.02 -9.73 -3.82
CA PHE A 109 -14.26 -10.74 -4.53
C PHE A 109 -14.90 -12.14 -4.42
N ILE A 110 -15.30 -12.51 -3.22
CA ILE A 110 -15.96 -13.82 -2.97
C ILE A 110 -17.31 -13.89 -3.68
N ASP A 111 -18.11 -12.82 -3.60
CA ASP A 111 -19.48 -12.83 -4.08
C ASP A 111 -19.58 -12.77 -5.62
N TYR A 112 -18.60 -12.14 -6.30
CA TYR A 112 -18.72 -11.82 -7.73
C TYR A 112 -17.60 -12.39 -8.62
N PHE A 113 -16.40 -12.61 -8.07
CA PHE A 113 -15.29 -13.11 -8.88
C PHE A 113 -15.08 -14.61 -8.80
N ILE A 114 -15.61 -15.29 -7.79
CA ILE A 114 -15.50 -16.75 -7.72
C ILE A 114 -16.53 -17.39 -8.67
N ASP A 115 -16.04 -18.22 -9.59
CA ASP A 115 -16.92 -19.05 -10.42
C ASP A 115 -17.38 -20.28 -9.63
N SER A 116 -18.62 -20.24 -9.16
CA SER A 116 -19.21 -21.34 -8.39
C SER A 116 -19.63 -22.54 -9.23
N GLN A 117 -19.71 -22.38 -10.55
CA GLN A 117 -20.14 -23.45 -11.46
C GLN A 117 -18.97 -24.31 -11.94
N TYR A 118 -17.88 -23.66 -12.36
CA TYR A 118 -16.73 -24.36 -12.96
C TYR A 118 -15.46 -24.26 -12.09
N GLY A 119 -15.52 -23.48 -11.04
CA GLY A 119 -14.35 -23.18 -10.20
C GLY A 119 -13.42 -22.12 -10.81
N GLY A 120 -12.53 -21.61 -10.00
CA GLY A 120 -11.61 -20.56 -10.42
C GLY A 120 -12.15 -19.16 -10.19
N VAL A 121 -11.62 -18.18 -10.95
CA VAL A 121 -11.89 -16.76 -10.76
C VAL A 121 -12.08 -16.09 -12.12
N TYR A 122 -13.12 -15.28 -12.25
CA TYR A 122 -13.32 -14.44 -13.44
C TYR A 122 -12.21 -13.39 -13.53
N TRP A 123 -11.63 -13.25 -14.74
CA TRP A 123 -10.64 -12.20 -15.01
C TRP A 123 -11.26 -10.80 -14.98
N LEU A 124 -12.43 -10.68 -15.60
CA LEU A 124 -13.24 -9.46 -15.68
C LEU A 124 -14.70 -9.82 -15.43
N ILE A 125 -15.39 -8.91 -14.78
CA ILE A 125 -16.86 -8.91 -14.67
C ILE A 125 -17.39 -7.55 -15.13
N LYS A 126 -18.66 -7.47 -15.51
CA LYS A 126 -19.28 -6.18 -15.85
C LYS A 126 -19.37 -5.25 -14.63
N ALA A 127 -19.66 -4.00 -14.87
CA ALA A 127 -19.80 -3.01 -13.79
C ALA A 127 -20.86 -3.40 -12.75
N ASP A 128 -21.94 -4.09 -13.18
CA ASP A 128 -23.02 -4.60 -12.33
C ASP A 128 -22.66 -5.89 -11.55
N GLY A 129 -21.49 -6.44 -11.76
CA GLY A 129 -21.02 -7.67 -11.10
C GLY A 129 -21.31 -8.95 -11.87
N THR A 130 -21.98 -8.90 -13.03
CA THR A 130 -22.22 -10.10 -13.86
C THR A 130 -20.98 -10.48 -14.67
N PRO A 131 -20.70 -11.79 -14.85
CA PRO A 131 -19.58 -12.27 -15.67
C PRO A 131 -19.67 -11.89 -17.14
#